data_b3a354f0b82a70237d62832b7ef46942
#
_entry.id   b3a354f0b82a70237d62832b7ef46942
#
_cell.length_a   1.000
_cell.length_b   1.000
_cell.length_c   1.000
_cell.angle_alpha   90.00
_cell.angle_beta   90.00
_cell.angle_gamma   90.00
#
_symmetry.space_group_name_H-M   'P 1'
#
loop_
_entity.id
_entity.type
_entity.pdbx_description
1 polymer ?
#
loop_
_entity_poly.entity_id
_entity_poly.type
_entity_poly.pdbx_seq_one_letter_code
_entity_poly.pdbx_strand_id
1 'polypeptide(L)'
;MAILVGIIKQHVRNYMPEVFGLVTDLWDNVALQLPLVTLVEALGTALDAEFRPFLPTILPPLLKVFDGPQIEKNEKRTQTQMKVFDAFLTFGANIEEYLHLVIPVIVKTYEWPEGATALRKKAIQTIDGLSRRVNFSDHASRIIHPLVRVLESSNNEVRMAVLDTLCSLVIQLGSDFAIFVPTINKVHGVAR
;
A
#
# COMPACT_ATOMS: atom_id res chain seq x y z
N MET A 1 -12.99 -19.09 4.01
CA MET A 1 -13.12 -18.68 2.60
C MET A 1 -11.74 -18.51 1.93
N ALA A 2 -10.82 -17.67 2.42
CA ALA A 2 -9.51 -17.46 1.76
C ALA A 2 -8.72 -18.76 1.51
N ILE A 3 -8.74 -19.73 2.44
CA ILE A 3 -8.09 -21.03 2.26
C ILE A 3 -8.73 -21.82 1.09
N LEU A 4 -10.05 -21.81 0.98
CA LEU A 4 -10.77 -22.47 -0.13
C LEU A 4 -10.40 -21.83 -1.47
N VAL A 5 -10.30 -20.50 -1.54
CA VAL A 5 -9.85 -19.80 -2.75
C VAL A 5 -8.47 -20.30 -3.19
N GLY A 6 -7.53 -20.46 -2.24
CA GLY A 6 -6.21 -21.03 -2.54
C GLY A 6 -6.23 -22.46 -3.09
N ILE A 7 -7.23 -23.24 -2.73
CA ILE A 7 -7.41 -24.63 -3.22
C ILE A 7 -8.04 -24.64 -4.61
N ILE A 8 -9.13 -23.91 -4.81
CA ILE A 8 -9.90 -23.91 -6.07
C ILE A 8 -9.27 -23.01 -7.15
N LYS A 9 -8.36 -22.09 -6.76
CA LYS A 9 -7.61 -21.22 -7.68
C LYS A 9 -8.54 -20.56 -8.72
N GLN A 10 -8.24 -20.74 -10.01
CA GLN A 10 -9.00 -20.15 -11.13
C GLN A 10 -10.47 -20.59 -11.19
N HIS A 11 -10.85 -21.70 -10.57
CA HIS A 11 -12.26 -22.14 -10.55
C HIS A 11 -13.17 -21.20 -9.74
N VAL A 12 -12.60 -20.34 -8.88
CA VAL A 12 -13.34 -19.30 -8.17
C VAL A 12 -13.98 -18.27 -9.11
N ARG A 13 -13.46 -18.13 -10.33
CA ARG A 13 -13.89 -17.12 -11.32
C ARG A 13 -15.40 -17.10 -11.55
N ASN A 14 -16.04 -18.25 -11.61
CA ASN A 14 -17.48 -18.34 -11.87
C ASN A 14 -18.34 -17.83 -10.71
N TYR A 15 -17.76 -17.67 -9.51
CA TYR A 15 -18.44 -17.25 -8.29
C TYR A 15 -18.05 -15.82 -7.87
N MET A 16 -17.32 -15.09 -8.71
CA MET A 16 -16.84 -13.76 -8.36
C MET A 16 -17.96 -12.75 -8.08
N PRO A 17 -19.07 -12.70 -8.86
CA PRO A 17 -20.17 -11.79 -8.56
C PRO A 17 -20.76 -12.00 -7.16
N GLU A 18 -20.98 -13.26 -6.77
CA GLU A 18 -21.52 -13.63 -5.47
C GLU A 18 -20.53 -13.30 -4.34
N VAL A 19 -19.25 -13.59 -4.56
CA VAL A 19 -18.19 -13.30 -3.57
C VAL A 19 -18.02 -11.80 -3.37
N PHE A 20 -18.07 -11.00 -4.44
CA PHE A 20 -18.00 -9.54 -4.31
C PHE A 20 -19.26 -8.94 -3.72
N GLY A 21 -20.44 -9.49 -4.02
CA GLY A 21 -21.68 -9.16 -3.32
C GLY A 21 -21.53 -9.35 -1.82
N LEU A 22 -21.03 -10.51 -1.39
CA LEU A 22 -20.77 -10.79 0.02
C LEU A 22 -19.76 -9.82 0.66
N VAL A 23 -18.68 -9.50 -0.04
CA VAL A 23 -17.67 -8.54 0.44
C VAL A 23 -18.31 -7.17 0.65
N THR A 24 -19.12 -6.71 -0.31
CA THR A 24 -19.80 -5.40 -0.23
C THR A 24 -20.83 -5.35 0.90
N ASP A 25 -21.66 -6.37 1.02
CA ASP A 25 -22.73 -6.44 2.02
C ASP A 25 -22.20 -6.50 3.46
N LEU A 26 -21.05 -7.13 3.65
CA LEU A 26 -20.45 -7.31 4.99
C LEU A 26 -19.40 -6.24 5.34
N TRP A 27 -19.05 -5.33 4.40
CA TRP A 27 -17.95 -4.39 4.59
C TRP A 27 -18.13 -3.41 5.75
N ASP A 28 -19.37 -3.00 6.03
CA ASP A 28 -19.67 -2.06 7.11
C ASP A 28 -19.48 -2.66 8.50
N ASN A 29 -19.35 -3.98 8.59
CA ASN A 29 -19.00 -4.64 9.85
C ASN A 29 -17.48 -4.62 10.07
N VAL A 30 -17.02 -3.69 10.89
CA VAL A 30 -15.58 -3.50 11.21
C VAL A 30 -14.90 -4.79 11.68
N ALA A 31 -15.62 -5.69 12.38
CA ALA A 31 -15.04 -6.95 12.84
C ALA A 31 -14.74 -7.92 11.67
N LEU A 32 -15.41 -7.76 10.54
CA LEU A 32 -15.22 -8.59 9.36
C LEU A 32 -14.24 -8.00 8.33
N GLN A 33 -13.85 -6.74 8.43
CA GLN A 33 -12.98 -6.10 7.46
C GLN A 33 -11.66 -6.84 7.27
N LEU A 34 -10.97 -7.23 8.32
CA LEU A 34 -9.71 -7.97 8.23
C LEU A 34 -9.86 -9.32 7.49
N PRO A 35 -10.81 -10.21 7.84
CA PRO A 35 -11.05 -11.42 7.05
C PRO A 35 -11.52 -11.15 5.62
N LEU A 36 -12.27 -10.08 5.36
CA LEU A 36 -12.67 -9.70 4.00
C LEU A 36 -11.47 -9.24 3.18
N VAL A 37 -10.57 -8.42 3.72
CA VAL A 37 -9.32 -8.04 3.05
C VAL A 37 -8.46 -9.27 2.76
N THR A 38 -8.38 -10.22 3.70
CA THR A 38 -7.66 -11.48 3.50
C THR A 38 -8.26 -12.32 2.37
N LEU A 39 -9.59 -12.33 2.25
CA LEU A 39 -10.29 -13.00 1.14
C LEU A 39 -9.97 -12.31 -0.19
N VAL A 40 -10.04 -10.99 -0.25
CA VAL A 40 -9.73 -10.18 -1.45
C VAL A 40 -8.29 -10.41 -1.91
N GLU A 41 -7.32 -10.43 -0.99
CA GLU A 41 -5.92 -10.73 -1.31
C GLU A 41 -5.76 -12.16 -1.88
N ALA A 42 -6.44 -13.15 -1.28
CA ALA A 42 -6.41 -14.53 -1.79
C ALA A 42 -7.02 -14.64 -3.21
N LEU A 43 -8.08 -13.87 -3.49
CA LEU A 43 -8.68 -13.77 -4.83
C LEU A 43 -7.71 -13.10 -5.82
N GLY A 44 -7.04 -12.01 -5.42
CA GLY A 44 -6.00 -11.37 -6.22
C GLY A 44 -4.86 -12.32 -6.57
N THR A 45 -4.42 -13.13 -5.60
CA THR A 45 -3.39 -14.16 -5.84
C THR A 45 -3.88 -15.27 -6.78
N ALA A 46 -5.13 -15.71 -6.63
CA ALA A 46 -5.67 -16.83 -7.42
C ALA A 46 -5.97 -16.46 -8.88
N LEU A 47 -6.38 -15.22 -9.12
CA LEU A 47 -6.81 -14.72 -10.43
C LEU A 47 -5.72 -13.95 -11.18
N ASP A 48 -4.70 -13.44 -10.47
CA ASP A 48 -3.60 -12.64 -11.02
C ASP A 48 -4.10 -11.52 -11.96
N ALA A 49 -3.73 -11.54 -13.24
CA ALA A 49 -4.17 -10.53 -14.22
C ALA A 49 -5.70 -10.48 -14.42
N GLU A 50 -6.40 -11.59 -14.22
CA GLU A 50 -7.86 -11.66 -14.33
C GLU A 50 -8.58 -10.95 -13.17
N PHE A 51 -7.86 -10.54 -12.12
CA PHE A 51 -8.43 -9.76 -11.01
C PHE A 51 -8.65 -8.28 -11.38
N ARG A 52 -7.96 -7.77 -12.41
CA ARG A 52 -8.00 -6.34 -12.81
C ARG A 52 -9.42 -5.77 -12.99
N PRO A 53 -10.39 -6.45 -13.62
CA PRO A 53 -11.74 -5.92 -13.80
C PRO A 53 -12.51 -5.67 -12.50
N PHE A 54 -12.08 -6.26 -11.39
CA PHE A 54 -12.75 -6.13 -10.09
C PHE A 54 -12.17 -5.01 -9.21
N LEU A 55 -11.01 -4.46 -9.59
CA LEU A 55 -10.35 -3.38 -8.84
C LEU A 55 -11.23 -2.13 -8.65
N PRO A 56 -12.01 -1.65 -9.65
CA PRO A 56 -12.88 -0.50 -9.45
C PRO A 56 -13.89 -0.67 -8.33
N THR A 57 -14.36 -1.90 -8.10
CA THR A 57 -15.33 -2.22 -7.04
C THR A 57 -14.65 -2.39 -5.68
N ILE A 58 -13.45 -2.95 -5.66
CA ILE A 58 -12.76 -3.35 -4.43
C ILE A 58 -11.88 -2.24 -3.85
N LEU A 59 -11.24 -1.41 -4.66
CA LEU A 59 -10.35 -0.36 -4.16
C LEU A 59 -11.05 0.67 -3.28
N PRO A 60 -12.24 1.20 -3.60
CA PRO A 60 -12.89 2.19 -2.76
C PRO A 60 -13.13 1.72 -1.31
N PRO A 61 -13.70 0.54 -1.04
CA PRO A 61 -13.82 0.05 0.32
C PRO A 61 -12.48 -0.18 1.02
N LEU A 62 -11.44 -0.70 0.33
CA LEU A 62 -10.10 -0.86 0.90
C LEU A 62 -9.50 0.49 1.33
N LEU A 63 -9.64 1.53 0.52
CA LEU A 63 -9.14 2.86 0.82
C LEU A 63 -9.88 3.50 2.00
N LYS A 64 -11.18 3.25 2.16
CA LYS A 64 -11.98 3.73 3.30
C LYS A 64 -11.49 3.24 4.66
N VAL A 65 -10.74 2.14 4.73
CA VAL A 65 -10.10 1.67 5.99
C VAL A 65 -9.15 2.72 6.57
N PHE A 66 -8.62 3.61 5.73
CA PHE A 66 -7.71 4.69 6.12
C PHE A 66 -8.44 6.02 6.44
N ASP A 67 -9.75 6.11 6.17
CA ASP A 67 -10.55 7.30 6.46
C ASP A 67 -10.85 7.45 7.95
N GLY A 68 -11.13 8.70 8.36
CA GLY A 68 -11.48 9.04 9.73
C GLY A 68 -10.28 9.48 10.59
N PRO A 69 -10.54 9.89 11.83
CA PRO A 69 -9.50 10.40 12.72
C PRO A 69 -8.50 9.30 13.04
N GLN A 70 -7.23 9.59 12.78
CA GLN A 70 -6.11 8.67 13.07
C GLN A 70 -5.73 8.69 14.58
N ILE A 71 -6.58 9.30 15.43
CA ILE A 71 -6.31 9.60 16.83
C ILE A 71 -6.36 8.36 17.72
N GLU A 72 -7.06 7.31 17.31
CA GLU A 72 -7.17 6.08 18.11
C GLU A 72 -6.15 5.04 17.67
N LYS A 73 -5.26 4.66 18.60
CA LYS A 73 -4.42 3.46 18.48
C LYS A 73 -5.30 2.20 18.56
N ASN A 74 -6.11 1.97 17.56
CA ASN A 74 -6.92 0.77 17.45
C ASN A 74 -6.10 -0.32 16.76
N GLU A 75 -5.65 -1.29 17.53
CA GLU A 75 -4.81 -2.38 17.03
C GLU A 75 -5.47 -3.17 15.90
N LYS A 76 -6.79 -3.45 16.00
CA LYS A 76 -7.54 -4.15 14.94
C LYS A 76 -7.55 -3.36 13.65
N ARG A 77 -7.75 -2.05 13.72
CA ARG A 77 -7.70 -1.17 12.54
C ARG A 77 -6.31 -1.16 11.93
N THR A 78 -5.26 -1.04 12.75
CA THR A 78 -3.87 -1.10 12.29
C THR A 78 -3.56 -2.41 11.58
N GLN A 79 -4.01 -3.55 12.12
CA GLN A 79 -3.86 -4.85 11.46
C GLN A 79 -4.58 -4.90 10.12
N THR A 80 -5.81 -4.36 10.04
CA THR A 80 -6.56 -4.28 8.78
C THR A 80 -5.84 -3.41 7.75
N GLN A 81 -5.32 -2.24 8.15
CA GLN A 81 -4.53 -1.34 7.30
C GLN A 81 -3.26 -2.02 6.77
N MET A 82 -2.54 -2.74 7.63
CA MET A 82 -1.36 -3.51 7.22
C MET A 82 -1.74 -4.58 6.19
N LYS A 83 -2.87 -5.24 6.39
CA LYS A 83 -3.38 -6.26 5.46
C LYS A 83 -3.82 -5.68 4.12
N VAL A 84 -4.36 -4.45 4.11
CA VAL A 84 -4.65 -3.73 2.86
C VAL A 84 -3.36 -3.44 2.08
N PHE A 85 -2.27 -3.09 2.75
CA PHE A 85 -0.96 -2.93 2.08
C PHE A 85 -0.44 -4.24 1.49
N ASP A 86 -0.65 -5.39 2.15
CA ASP A 86 -0.35 -6.70 1.56
C ASP A 86 -1.17 -6.96 0.30
N ALA A 87 -2.47 -6.61 0.33
CA ALA A 87 -3.33 -6.74 -0.84
C ALA A 87 -2.86 -5.86 -2.01
N PHE A 88 -2.41 -4.61 -1.76
CA PHE A 88 -1.83 -3.76 -2.81
C PHE A 88 -0.58 -4.39 -3.43
N LEU A 89 0.29 -5.00 -2.63
CA LEU A 89 1.45 -5.73 -3.14
C LEU A 89 1.04 -6.94 -3.97
N THR A 90 -0.01 -7.64 -3.57
CA THR A 90 -0.56 -8.78 -4.31
C THR A 90 -1.16 -8.37 -5.66
N PHE A 91 -1.86 -7.23 -5.71
CA PHE A 91 -2.41 -6.71 -6.96
C PHE A 91 -1.31 -6.34 -7.97
N GLY A 92 -0.11 -5.98 -7.50
CA GLY A 92 1.06 -5.78 -8.34
C GLY A 92 0.82 -4.79 -9.49
N ALA A 93 1.11 -5.19 -10.73
CA ALA A 93 0.93 -4.34 -11.90
C ALA A 93 -0.54 -4.01 -12.21
N ASN A 94 -1.51 -4.80 -11.71
CA ASN A 94 -2.93 -4.54 -11.96
C ASN A 94 -3.42 -3.22 -11.35
N ILE A 95 -2.71 -2.72 -10.31
CA ILE A 95 -3.09 -1.46 -9.61
C ILE A 95 -2.50 -0.20 -10.27
N GLU A 96 -1.72 -0.32 -11.34
CA GLU A 96 -0.99 0.81 -11.94
C GLU A 96 -1.91 1.97 -12.35
N GLU A 97 -3.06 1.69 -12.96
CA GLU A 97 -4.05 2.72 -13.33
C GLU A 97 -4.67 3.45 -12.13
N TYR A 98 -4.57 2.87 -10.94
CA TYR A 98 -5.17 3.36 -9.69
C TYR A 98 -4.12 3.97 -8.73
N LEU A 99 -2.86 4.14 -9.17
CA LEU A 99 -1.81 4.71 -8.34
C LEU A 99 -2.17 6.11 -7.81
N HIS A 100 -2.92 6.88 -8.60
CA HIS A 100 -3.40 8.21 -8.20
C HIS A 100 -4.33 8.19 -6.98
N LEU A 101 -4.97 7.05 -6.67
CA LEU A 101 -5.81 6.83 -5.48
C LEU A 101 -5.01 6.19 -4.34
N VAL A 102 -4.12 5.27 -4.66
CA VAL A 102 -3.40 4.44 -3.69
C VAL A 102 -2.22 5.18 -3.06
N ILE A 103 -1.41 5.89 -3.87
CA ILE A 103 -0.23 6.61 -3.38
C ILE A 103 -0.57 7.63 -2.29
N PRO A 104 -1.60 8.49 -2.40
CA PRO A 104 -1.93 9.44 -1.35
C PRO A 104 -2.21 8.79 0.01
N VAL A 105 -2.86 7.62 0.00
CA VAL A 105 -3.17 6.87 1.22
C VAL A 105 -1.90 6.30 1.86
N ILE A 106 -1.01 5.72 1.07
CA ILE A 106 0.27 5.19 1.53
C ILE A 106 1.12 6.33 2.10
N VAL A 107 1.24 7.45 1.38
CA VAL A 107 2.01 8.64 1.79
C VAL A 107 1.48 9.20 3.09
N LYS A 108 0.17 9.45 3.19
CA LYS A 108 -0.47 9.94 4.42
C LYS A 108 -0.18 9.04 5.62
N THR A 109 -0.12 7.73 5.41
CA THR A 109 0.12 6.75 6.47
C THR A 109 1.55 6.84 7.01
N TYR A 110 2.56 6.90 6.16
CA TYR A 110 3.94 6.95 6.65
C TYR A 110 4.37 8.35 7.12
N GLU A 111 3.76 9.42 6.60
CA GLU A 111 4.01 10.77 7.07
C GLU A 111 3.43 11.05 8.46
N TRP A 112 2.44 10.31 8.91
CA TRP A 112 1.82 10.55 10.21
C TRP A 112 2.78 10.22 11.37
N PRO A 113 3.30 11.25 12.10
CA PRO A 113 4.36 11.05 13.10
C PRO A 113 3.92 10.20 14.29
N GLU A 114 2.65 10.32 14.68
CA GLU A 114 2.05 9.63 15.83
C GLU A 114 1.58 8.21 15.47
N GLY A 115 1.65 7.85 14.19
CA GLY A 115 1.27 6.53 13.69
C GLY A 115 2.16 5.42 14.26
N ALA A 116 1.59 4.23 14.40
CA ALA A 116 2.32 3.06 14.83
C ALA A 116 3.54 2.82 13.90
N THR A 117 4.74 2.68 14.50
CA THR A 117 5.99 2.46 13.76
C THR A 117 5.89 1.33 12.75
N ALA A 118 5.26 0.21 13.14
CA ALA A 118 5.07 -0.95 12.26
C ALA A 118 4.20 -0.60 11.03
N LEU A 119 3.13 0.19 11.20
CA LEU A 119 2.26 0.61 10.10
C LEU A 119 2.98 1.58 9.15
N ARG A 120 3.70 2.56 9.69
CA ARG A 120 4.51 3.51 8.91
C ARG A 120 5.58 2.77 8.09
N LYS A 121 6.31 1.87 8.73
CA LYS A 121 7.29 1.01 8.06
C LYS A 121 6.66 0.17 6.96
N LYS A 122 5.50 -0.46 7.22
CA LYS A 122 4.76 -1.26 6.24
C LYS A 122 4.33 -0.42 5.04
N ALA A 123 3.84 0.80 5.25
CA ALA A 123 3.47 1.71 4.18
C ALA A 123 4.67 2.05 3.27
N ILE A 124 5.85 2.35 3.85
CA ILE A 124 7.08 2.61 3.11
C ILE A 124 7.51 1.37 2.33
N GLN A 125 7.51 0.19 2.96
CA GLN A 125 7.84 -1.08 2.30
C GLN A 125 6.86 -1.43 1.18
N THR A 126 5.62 -0.93 1.24
CA THR A 126 4.66 -1.10 0.15
C THR A 126 5.08 -0.31 -1.09
N ILE A 127 5.60 0.92 -0.92
CA ILE A 127 6.21 1.67 -2.04
C ILE A 127 7.41 0.91 -2.61
N ASP A 128 8.31 0.41 -1.76
CA ASP A 128 9.47 -0.40 -2.20
C ASP A 128 9.04 -1.62 -3.01
N GLY A 129 8.07 -2.39 -2.51
CA GLY A 129 7.58 -3.58 -3.20
C GLY A 129 6.87 -3.28 -4.53
N LEU A 130 6.09 -2.19 -4.57
CA LEU A 130 5.40 -1.75 -5.79
C LEU A 130 6.37 -1.16 -6.81
N SER A 131 7.47 -0.49 -6.41
CA SER A 131 8.46 0.09 -7.33
C SER A 131 9.08 -0.92 -8.30
N ARG A 132 9.00 -2.20 -7.96
CA ARG A 132 9.48 -3.32 -8.78
C ARG A 132 8.44 -3.85 -9.77
N ARG A 133 7.20 -3.35 -9.73
CA ARG A 133 6.06 -3.89 -10.47
C ARG A 133 5.30 -2.84 -11.27
N VAL A 134 5.32 -1.59 -10.84
CA VAL A 134 4.62 -0.46 -11.47
C VAL A 134 5.59 0.70 -11.69
N ASN A 135 5.29 1.55 -12.68
CA ASN A 135 6.11 2.73 -12.96
C ASN A 135 5.65 3.92 -12.10
N PHE A 136 6.57 4.48 -11.32
CA PHE A 136 6.32 5.64 -10.47
C PHE A 136 6.76 6.98 -11.05
N SER A 137 7.22 7.06 -12.31
CA SER A 137 7.75 8.29 -12.90
C SER A 137 6.80 9.49 -12.74
N ASP A 138 5.51 9.32 -13.03
CA ASP A 138 4.49 10.37 -12.90
C ASP A 138 4.13 10.71 -11.44
N HIS A 139 4.55 9.90 -10.51
CA HIS A 139 4.24 10.03 -9.08
C HIS A 139 5.48 10.29 -8.22
N ALA A 140 6.68 10.33 -8.82
CA ALA A 140 7.96 10.38 -8.13
C ALA A 140 8.03 11.52 -7.08
N SER A 141 7.63 12.73 -7.44
CA SER A 141 7.65 13.87 -6.52
C SER A 141 6.71 13.69 -5.32
N ARG A 142 5.55 13.06 -5.55
CA ARG A 142 4.56 12.80 -4.48
C ARG A 142 5.03 11.73 -3.49
N ILE A 143 5.98 10.90 -3.88
CA ILE A 143 6.54 9.83 -3.06
C ILE A 143 7.85 10.29 -2.41
N ILE A 144 8.80 10.83 -3.18
CA ILE A 144 10.16 11.10 -2.73
C ILE A 144 10.21 12.25 -1.72
N HIS A 145 9.53 13.38 -1.98
CA HIS A 145 9.55 14.49 -1.03
C HIS A 145 9.02 14.13 0.36
N PRO A 146 7.88 13.42 0.51
CA PRO A 146 7.45 12.92 1.79
C PRO A 146 8.43 11.93 2.45
N LEU A 147 9.03 11.01 1.68
CA LEU A 147 10.04 10.09 2.21
C LEU A 147 11.24 10.83 2.81
N VAL A 148 11.72 11.89 2.15
CA VAL A 148 12.84 12.72 2.64
C VAL A 148 12.45 13.42 3.94
N ARG A 149 11.23 13.96 4.08
CA ARG A 149 10.75 14.53 5.35
C ARG A 149 10.71 13.52 6.48
N VAL A 150 10.24 12.32 6.19
CA VAL A 150 10.19 11.22 7.16
C VAL A 150 11.59 10.77 7.58
N LEU A 151 12.57 10.83 6.69
CA LEU A 151 13.96 10.52 6.99
C LEU A 151 14.55 11.42 8.10
N GLU A 152 14.15 12.71 8.13
CA GLU A 152 14.61 13.67 9.16
C GLU A 152 14.03 13.37 10.55
N SER A 153 12.75 13.03 10.63
CA SER A 153 11.95 13.06 11.86
C SER A 153 11.67 11.70 12.49
N SER A 154 12.11 10.59 11.88
CA SER A 154 11.69 9.25 12.29
C SER A 154 12.74 8.49 13.09
N ASN A 155 12.28 7.42 13.77
CA ASN A 155 13.16 6.47 14.44
C ASN A 155 13.97 5.63 13.42
N ASN A 156 14.99 4.92 13.92
CA ASN A 156 15.94 4.18 13.07
C ASN A 156 15.25 3.12 12.17
N GLU A 157 14.20 2.45 12.65
CA GLU A 157 13.52 1.42 11.85
C GLU A 157 12.82 2.01 10.63
N VAL A 158 12.12 3.14 10.80
CA VAL A 158 11.46 3.85 9.72
C VAL A 158 12.50 4.45 8.77
N ARG A 159 13.59 5.04 9.31
CA ARG A 159 14.69 5.60 8.51
C ARG A 159 15.33 4.56 7.60
N MET A 160 15.60 3.36 8.10
CA MET A 160 16.14 2.27 7.28
C MET A 160 15.18 1.89 6.15
N ALA A 161 13.89 1.74 6.44
CA ALA A 161 12.90 1.45 5.40
C ALA A 161 12.83 2.56 4.34
N VAL A 162 12.97 3.83 4.73
CA VAL A 162 13.04 4.96 3.78
C VAL A 162 14.27 4.84 2.89
N LEU A 163 15.45 4.56 3.46
CA LEU A 163 16.69 4.45 2.70
C LEU A 163 16.62 3.30 1.67
N ASP A 164 16.12 2.14 2.09
CA ASP A 164 15.94 0.99 1.19
C ASP A 164 14.99 1.34 0.03
N THR A 165 13.88 2.03 0.34
CA THR A 165 12.90 2.46 -0.66
C THR A 165 13.48 3.51 -1.62
N LEU A 166 14.25 4.48 -1.12
CA LEU A 166 14.93 5.46 -1.97
C LEU A 166 15.92 4.78 -2.91
N CYS A 167 16.67 3.77 -2.46
CA CYS A 167 17.55 2.97 -3.33
C CYS A 167 16.77 2.30 -4.46
N SER A 168 15.60 1.69 -4.16
CA SER A 168 14.76 1.06 -5.18
C SER A 168 14.21 2.09 -6.18
N LEU A 169 13.84 3.29 -5.72
CA LEU A 169 13.37 4.38 -6.58
C LEU A 169 14.49 4.95 -7.46
N VAL A 170 15.73 5.03 -6.96
CA VAL A 170 16.91 5.39 -7.78
C VAL A 170 17.08 4.41 -8.95
N ILE A 171 16.97 3.12 -8.67
CA ILE A 171 17.10 2.09 -9.70
C ILE A 171 15.97 2.20 -10.73
N GLN A 172 14.73 2.44 -10.29
CA GLN A 172 13.58 2.54 -11.18
C GLN A 172 13.61 3.80 -12.06
N LEU A 173 13.90 4.97 -11.46
CA LEU A 173 13.81 6.27 -12.12
C LEU A 173 15.09 6.61 -12.90
N GLY A 174 16.21 5.97 -12.59
CA GLY A 174 17.48 6.22 -13.27
C GLY A 174 17.88 7.70 -13.28
N SER A 175 18.11 8.28 -14.46
CA SER A 175 18.49 9.69 -14.62
C SER A 175 17.46 10.67 -14.07
N ASP A 176 16.19 10.34 -14.10
CA ASP A 176 15.10 11.23 -13.65
C ASP A 176 15.12 11.44 -12.14
N PHE A 177 15.78 10.55 -11.40
CA PHE A 177 16.00 10.71 -9.96
C PHE A 177 16.93 11.90 -9.63
N ALA A 178 17.77 12.34 -10.57
CA ALA A 178 18.76 13.41 -10.34
C ALA A 178 18.13 14.72 -9.83
N ILE A 179 16.89 15.02 -10.20
CA ILE A 179 16.18 16.24 -9.75
C ILE A 179 15.93 16.25 -8.23
N PHE A 180 15.93 15.10 -7.57
CA PHE A 180 15.67 14.96 -6.12
C PHE A 180 16.95 15.01 -5.28
N VAL A 181 18.12 14.79 -5.87
CA VAL A 181 19.43 14.76 -5.17
C VAL A 181 19.71 16.02 -4.35
N PRO A 182 19.42 17.26 -4.81
CA PRO A 182 19.63 18.45 -3.99
C PRO A 182 18.78 18.46 -2.71
N THR A 183 17.56 17.92 -2.77
CA THR A 183 16.66 17.85 -1.61
C THR A 183 17.17 16.84 -0.58
N ILE A 184 17.66 15.69 -1.04
CA ILE A 184 18.21 14.63 -0.17
C ILE A 184 19.51 15.10 0.50
N ASN A 185 20.38 15.78 -0.24
CA ASN A 185 21.64 16.30 0.30
C ASN A 185 21.46 17.38 1.37
N LYS A 186 20.39 18.18 1.31
CA LYS A 186 20.06 19.15 2.37
C LYS A 186 19.79 18.46 3.69
N VAL A 187 19.13 17.31 3.69
CA VAL A 187 18.83 16.52 4.89
C VAL A 187 20.10 15.92 5.50
N HIS A 188 21.03 15.45 4.68
CA HIS A 188 22.34 14.96 5.15
C HIS A 188 23.28 16.07 5.63
N GLY A 189 23.15 17.30 5.10
CA GLY A 189 24.00 18.45 5.48
C GLY A 189 23.68 19.09 6.81
N VAL A 190 22.48 18.90 7.35
CA VAL A 190 22.06 19.40 8.68
C VAL A 190 22.50 18.48 9.82
N ALA A 191 22.99 17.27 9.53
CA ALA A 191 23.46 16.29 10.49
C ALA A 191 24.98 16.37 10.79
N ARG A 192 25.62 17.54 10.52
CA ARG A 192 27.01 17.83 10.90
C ARG A 192 27.08 18.93 11.91
#